data_95fa66086b50d8398733d47a6d7d68b9
#
_entry.id   95fa66086b50d8398733d47a6d7d68b9
#
_cell.length_a   1.000
_cell.length_b   1.000
_cell.length_c   1.000
_cell.angle_alpha   90.00
_cell.angle_beta   90.00
_cell.angle_gamma   90.00
#
_symmetry.space_group_name_H-M   'P 1'
#
loop_
_entity.id
_entity.type
_entity.pdbx_description
1 polymer ?
#
loop_
_entity_poly.entity_id
_entity_poly.type
_entity_poly.pdbx_seq_one_letter_code
_entity_poly.pdbx_strand_id
1 'polypeptide(L)'
;DESAEKNIISLYNALHEEPLPEETQIEKIHVGDAIYMNLKNDISFGVGGKTIIMGEHQSTVNENMPLRNLLYIGRVYEQIVPSEARYRKKRVTLAKPEFYTFYNGIEKEEKERWMRLSDAYKEENGDSGLEVAVKMININPDSQHEILEKCPVLKEYSQFIETIRKYQNTKEKFPYRKAIRECIEKGILKDYLMRRGSEVENML
;
A
#
# COMPACT_ATOMS: atom_id res chain seq x y z
N ASP A 1 17.93 3.38 1.57
CA ASP A 1 17.83 4.29 2.73
C ASP A 1 17.36 3.48 3.93
N GLU A 2 18.19 3.37 4.95
CA GLU A 2 17.97 2.56 6.17
C GLU A 2 16.63 2.88 6.87
N SER A 3 16.21 4.15 6.84
CA SER A 3 14.92 4.59 7.38
C SER A 3 13.73 3.98 6.59
N ALA A 4 13.85 3.86 5.27
CA ALA A 4 12.80 3.27 4.45
C ALA A 4 12.67 1.76 4.71
N GLU A 5 13.78 1.05 4.91
CA GLU A 5 13.74 -0.38 5.24
C GLU A 5 13.10 -0.64 6.60
N LYS A 6 13.44 0.16 7.61
CA LYS A 6 12.80 0.09 8.94
C LYS A 6 11.30 0.29 8.86
N ASN A 7 10.84 1.26 8.06
CA ASN A 7 9.41 1.51 7.85
C ASN A 7 8.71 0.34 7.15
N ILE A 8 9.37 -0.28 6.17
CA ILE A 8 8.84 -1.47 5.47
C ILE A 8 8.73 -2.65 6.44
N ILE A 9 9.75 -2.90 7.26
CA ILE A 9 9.72 -3.94 8.29
C ILE A 9 8.61 -3.68 9.31
N SER A 10 8.48 -2.43 9.77
CA SER A 10 7.40 -2.03 10.68
C SER A 10 6.02 -2.29 10.08
N LEU A 11 5.81 -1.94 8.80
CA LEU A 11 4.55 -2.21 8.10
C LEU A 11 4.29 -3.71 7.98
N TYR A 12 5.29 -4.49 7.55
CA TYR A 12 5.15 -5.94 7.44
C TYR A 12 4.76 -6.56 8.80
N ASN A 13 5.47 -6.22 9.86
CA ASN A 13 5.20 -6.73 11.20
C ASN A 13 3.82 -6.32 11.73
N ALA A 14 3.31 -5.18 11.31
CA ALA A 14 1.96 -4.74 11.67
C ALA A 14 0.84 -5.47 10.90
N LEU A 15 1.16 -5.99 9.71
CA LEU A 15 0.23 -6.78 8.87
C LEU A 15 0.20 -8.26 9.24
N HIS A 16 1.21 -8.76 9.97
CA HIS A 16 1.39 -10.17 10.29
C HIS A 16 1.49 -10.39 11.81
N GLU A 17 1.11 -11.57 12.26
CA GLU A 17 1.23 -11.94 13.68
C GLU A 17 2.69 -12.23 14.07
N GLU A 18 3.46 -12.82 13.15
CA GLU A 18 4.86 -13.16 13.38
C GLU A 18 5.78 -12.06 12.80
N PRO A 19 6.65 -11.46 13.62
CA PRO A 19 7.59 -10.46 13.16
C PRO A 19 8.65 -11.07 12.24
N LEU A 20 9.17 -10.25 11.33
CA LEU A 20 10.30 -10.65 10.50
C LEU A 20 11.55 -10.86 11.37
N PRO A 21 12.34 -11.90 11.07
CA PRO A 21 13.70 -12.00 11.58
C PRO A 21 14.53 -10.76 11.21
N GLU A 22 15.41 -10.31 12.12
CA GLU A 22 16.22 -9.09 11.94
C GLU A 22 17.08 -9.10 10.66
N GLU A 23 17.51 -10.29 10.21
CA GLU A 23 18.36 -10.46 9.02
C GLU A 23 17.55 -10.61 7.71
N THR A 24 16.23 -10.39 7.74
CA THR A 24 15.39 -10.57 6.55
C THR A 24 15.70 -9.53 5.49
N GLN A 25 16.07 -9.99 4.30
CA GLN A 25 16.31 -9.11 3.16
C GLN A 25 15.00 -8.54 2.63
N ILE A 26 14.99 -7.23 2.42
CA ILE A 26 13.91 -6.49 1.80
C ILE A 26 14.33 -6.07 0.39
N GLU A 27 13.55 -6.44 -0.61
CA GLU A 27 13.77 -6.12 -2.01
C GLU A 27 12.70 -5.13 -2.50
N LYS A 28 13.13 -4.03 -3.09
CA LYS A 28 12.18 -3.11 -3.76
C LYS A 28 11.75 -3.74 -5.08
N ILE A 29 10.44 -3.85 -5.29
CA ILE A 29 9.86 -4.35 -6.52
C ILE A 29 9.28 -3.17 -7.29
N HIS A 30 9.71 -3.00 -8.54
CA HIS A 30 9.15 -2.01 -9.44
C HIS A 30 8.18 -2.69 -10.40
N VAL A 31 6.93 -2.28 -10.35
CA VAL A 31 5.95 -2.61 -11.40
C VAL A 31 6.28 -1.69 -12.58
N GLY A 32 6.99 -2.22 -13.58
CA GLY A 32 7.48 -1.42 -14.71
C GLY A 32 6.35 -0.74 -15.48
N ASP A 33 6.65 0.45 -16.02
CA ASP A 33 5.73 1.18 -16.91
C ASP A 33 5.51 0.37 -18.20
N ALA A 34 4.30 -0.11 -18.43
CA ALA A 34 3.92 -0.56 -19.75
C ALA A 34 3.67 0.67 -20.63
N ILE A 35 4.17 0.66 -21.87
CA ILE A 35 4.13 1.80 -22.81
C ILE A 35 2.70 2.36 -23.02
N TYR A 36 1.67 1.62 -22.66
CA TYR A 36 0.26 1.99 -22.89
C TYR A 36 -0.63 2.05 -21.63
N MET A 37 -0.09 1.76 -20.45
CA MET A 37 -0.88 1.81 -19.20
C MET A 37 0.02 2.28 -18.06
N ASN A 38 -0.32 3.42 -17.45
CA ASN A 38 0.31 3.93 -16.22
C ASN A 38 -0.09 3.03 -15.03
N LEU A 39 0.39 1.79 -15.05
CA LEU A 39 0.21 0.86 -13.94
C LEU A 39 1.29 1.17 -12.90
N LYS A 40 0.96 1.99 -11.92
CA LYS A 40 1.81 2.26 -10.76
C LYS A 40 1.13 1.71 -9.52
N ASN A 41 1.93 1.06 -8.70
CA ASN A 41 1.54 0.68 -7.35
C ASN A 41 2.33 1.54 -6.37
N ASP A 42 1.68 2.01 -5.31
CA ASP A 42 2.29 2.94 -4.35
C ASP A 42 3.39 2.27 -3.53
N ILE A 43 3.18 1.02 -3.14
CA ILE A 43 4.11 0.23 -2.32
C ILE A 43 4.25 -1.17 -2.91
N SER A 44 5.49 -1.56 -3.27
CA SER A 44 5.81 -2.93 -3.68
C SER A 44 7.17 -3.33 -3.15
N PHE A 45 7.21 -4.40 -2.38
CA PHE A 45 8.46 -4.95 -1.86
C PHE A 45 8.41 -6.46 -1.67
N GLY A 46 9.56 -7.10 -1.85
CA GLY A 46 9.78 -8.51 -1.56
C GLY A 46 10.36 -8.70 -0.17
N VAL A 47 10.00 -9.79 0.48
CA VAL A 47 10.42 -10.15 1.83
C VAL A 47 11.04 -11.54 1.80
N GLY A 48 12.36 -11.61 2.02
CA GLY A 48 13.12 -12.86 2.11
C GLY A 48 12.96 -13.80 0.90
N GLY A 49 12.67 -13.25 -0.28
CA GLY A 49 12.40 -14.04 -1.50
C GLY A 49 11.14 -14.91 -1.44
N LYS A 50 10.34 -14.82 -0.38
CA LYS A 50 9.18 -15.70 -0.13
C LYS A 50 7.83 -15.00 -0.32
N THR A 51 7.77 -13.72 0.00
CA THR A 51 6.52 -12.94 -0.03
C THR A 51 6.72 -11.65 -0.82
N ILE A 52 5.71 -11.24 -1.56
CA ILE A 52 5.63 -9.94 -2.24
C ILE A 52 4.45 -9.19 -1.63
N ILE A 53 4.71 -8.06 -1.00
CA ILE A 53 3.67 -7.17 -0.49
C ILE A 53 3.39 -6.10 -1.54
N MET A 54 2.13 -5.93 -1.88
CA MET A 54 1.65 -4.87 -2.77
C MET A 54 0.56 -4.08 -2.05
N GLY A 55 0.80 -2.79 -1.84
CA GLY A 55 -0.11 -1.89 -1.14
C GLY A 55 -0.42 -0.65 -1.95
N GLU A 56 -1.65 -0.18 -1.91
CA GLU A 56 -2.08 1.09 -2.48
C GLU A 56 -2.79 1.93 -1.43
N HIS A 57 -2.50 3.23 -1.46
CA HIS A 57 -3.24 4.21 -0.69
C HIS A 57 -4.44 4.72 -1.50
N GLN A 58 -5.62 4.80 -0.87
CA GLN A 58 -6.82 5.28 -1.52
C GLN A 58 -7.65 6.22 -0.63
N SER A 59 -8.03 7.37 -1.18
CA SER A 59 -8.98 8.30 -0.58
C SER A 59 -10.43 8.03 -1.00
N THR A 60 -10.64 7.17 -1.99
CA THR A 60 -11.95 6.72 -2.49
C THR A 60 -11.89 5.23 -2.68
N VAL A 61 -12.91 4.52 -2.24
CA VAL A 61 -12.97 3.06 -2.42
C VAL A 61 -13.06 2.72 -3.91
N ASN A 62 -12.23 1.78 -4.33
CA ASN A 62 -12.24 1.26 -5.69
C ASN A 62 -12.39 -0.26 -5.67
N GLU A 63 -13.57 -0.74 -6.02
CA GLU A 63 -13.89 -2.18 -6.03
C GLU A 63 -13.10 -2.97 -7.09
N ASN A 64 -12.44 -2.28 -8.03
CA ASN A 64 -11.59 -2.94 -9.03
C ASN A 64 -10.16 -3.24 -8.54
N MET A 65 -9.87 -3.06 -7.26
CA MET A 65 -8.54 -3.36 -6.70
C MET A 65 -8.09 -4.80 -6.93
N PRO A 66 -8.94 -5.85 -6.82
CA PRO A 66 -8.53 -7.20 -7.15
C PRO A 66 -8.07 -7.36 -8.61
N LEU A 67 -8.80 -6.77 -9.56
CA LEU A 67 -8.41 -6.77 -10.97
C LEU A 67 -7.08 -6.03 -11.21
N ARG A 68 -6.90 -4.86 -10.59
CA ARG A 68 -5.66 -4.09 -10.71
C ARG A 68 -4.47 -4.87 -10.15
N ASN A 69 -4.62 -5.47 -8.98
CA ASN A 69 -3.55 -6.26 -8.35
C ASN A 69 -3.21 -7.53 -9.14
N LEU A 70 -4.18 -8.17 -9.78
CA LEU A 70 -3.93 -9.26 -10.73
C LEU A 70 -2.99 -8.81 -11.86
N LEU A 71 -3.27 -7.65 -12.45
CA LEU A 71 -2.44 -7.12 -13.54
C LEU A 71 -1.04 -6.73 -13.05
N TYR A 72 -0.92 -6.18 -11.84
CA TYR A 72 0.36 -5.82 -11.25
C TYR A 72 1.22 -7.06 -10.97
N ILE A 73 0.67 -8.05 -10.27
CA ILE A 73 1.43 -9.25 -9.92
C ILE A 73 1.80 -10.07 -11.17
N GLY A 74 0.94 -10.09 -12.19
CA GLY A 74 1.25 -10.68 -13.48
C GLY A 74 2.52 -10.07 -14.09
N ARG A 75 2.63 -8.74 -14.07
CA ARG A 75 3.82 -8.02 -14.54
C ARG A 75 5.06 -8.33 -13.72
N VAL A 76 4.93 -8.35 -12.40
CA VAL A 76 6.05 -8.71 -11.51
C VAL A 76 6.55 -10.12 -11.82
N TYR A 77 5.66 -11.10 -11.92
CA TYR A 77 6.06 -12.47 -12.26
C TYR A 77 6.64 -12.57 -13.67
N GLU A 78 6.16 -11.78 -14.61
CA GLU A 78 6.74 -11.72 -15.96
C GLU A 78 8.19 -11.22 -15.95
N GLN A 79 8.52 -10.28 -15.07
CA GLN A 79 9.88 -9.73 -14.92
C GLN A 79 10.83 -10.68 -14.21
N ILE A 80 10.38 -11.30 -13.09
CA ILE A 80 11.26 -12.10 -12.23
C ILE A 80 11.41 -13.55 -12.68
N VAL A 81 10.47 -14.06 -13.49
CA VAL A 81 10.51 -15.45 -14.00
C VAL A 81 11.04 -15.47 -15.43
N PRO A 82 12.22 -16.06 -15.69
CA PRO A 82 12.75 -16.20 -17.03
C PRO A 82 11.75 -16.88 -17.98
N SER A 83 11.62 -16.36 -19.19
CA SER A 83 10.64 -16.87 -20.16
C SER A 83 10.79 -18.37 -20.41
N GLU A 84 12.03 -18.86 -20.51
CA GLU A 84 12.32 -20.28 -20.74
C GLU A 84 11.89 -21.16 -19.58
N ALA A 85 11.92 -20.63 -18.33
CA ALA A 85 11.53 -21.39 -17.14
C ALA A 85 10.03 -21.73 -17.15
N ARG A 86 9.19 -20.88 -17.74
CA ARG A 86 7.73 -21.06 -17.84
C ARG A 86 7.32 -22.27 -18.67
N TYR A 87 8.17 -22.69 -19.60
CA TYR A 87 7.91 -23.81 -20.53
C TYR A 87 8.62 -25.10 -20.11
N ARG A 88 9.43 -25.08 -19.04
CA ARG A 88 10.11 -26.29 -18.54
C ARG A 88 9.14 -27.19 -17.77
N LYS A 89 9.41 -28.50 -17.77
CA LYS A 89 8.63 -29.47 -16.98
C LYS A 89 8.72 -29.24 -15.47
N LYS A 90 9.84 -28.69 -15.00
CA LYS A 90 10.05 -28.41 -13.58
C LYS A 90 9.22 -27.19 -13.18
N ARG A 91 8.46 -27.32 -12.09
CA ARG A 91 7.67 -26.23 -11.50
C ARG A 91 8.57 -25.06 -11.10
N VAL A 92 8.18 -23.84 -11.48
CA VAL A 92 8.77 -22.60 -10.96
C VAL A 92 8.21 -22.33 -9.57
N THR A 93 9.10 -22.01 -8.62
CA THR A 93 8.69 -21.53 -7.30
C THR A 93 8.54 -20.02 -7.35
N LEU A 94 7.41 -19.52 -6.89
CA LEU A 94 7.08 -18.10 -6.88
C LEU A 94 7.01 -17.59 -5.44
N ALA A 95 7.37 -16.33 -5.22
CA ALA A 95 7.05 -15.64 -3.99
C ALA A 95 5.54 -15.44 -3.89
N LYS A 96 4.96 -15.65 -2.70
CA LYS A 96 3.52 -15.51 -2.44
C LYS A 96 3.15 -14.02 -2.45
N PRO A 97 2.17 -13.57 -3.26
CA PRO A 97 1.72 -12.19 -3.24
C PRO A 97 0.69 -11.97 -2.14
N GLU A 98 0.74 -10.80 -1.53
CA GLU A 98 -0.26 -10.29 -0.59
C GLU A 98 -0.63 -8.86 -0.98
N PHE A 99 -1.94 -8.57 -0.97
CA PHE A 99 -2.49 -7.34 -1.51
C PHE A 99 -3.25 -6.57 -0.44
N TYR A 100 -2.91 -5.28 -0.31
CA TYR A 100 -3.49 -4.38 0.67
C TYR A 100 -3.93 -3.07 0.03
N THR A 101 -5.02 -2.52 0.51
CA THR A 101 -5.46 -1.16 0.22
C THR A 101 -5.59 -0.41 1.54
N PHE A 102 -4.83 0.67 1.68
CA PHE A 102 -4.90 1.54 2.86
C PHE A 102 -5.87 2.69 2.56
N TYR A 103 -7.07 2.57 3.10
CA TYR A 103 -8.11 3.57 2.91
C TYR A 103 -8.03 4.66 3.96
N ASN A 104 -8.04 5.91 3.50
CA ASN A 104 -8.18 7.07 4.36
C ASN A 104 -9.13 8.13 3.79
N GLY A 105 -10.18 7.71 3.09
CA GLY A 105 -11.20 8.60 2.54
C GLY A 105 -12.07 9.26 3.60
N ILE A 106 -13.01 10.10 3.13
CA ILE A 106 -13.98 10.81 3.99
C ILE A 106 -15.29 10.03 4.19
N GLU A 107 -15.54 9.05 3.32
CA GLU A 107 -16.72 8.19 3.43
C GLU A 107 -16.53 7.21 4.59
N LYS A 108 -17.62 6.89 5.27
CA LYS A 108 -17.58 5.94 6.37
C LYS A 108 -17.42 4.54 5.81
N GLU A 109 -16.31 3.90 6.17
CA GLU A 109 -15.98 2.55 5.78
C GLU A 109 -15.78 1.65 7.00
N GLU A 110 -15.90 0.34 6.78
CA GLU A 110 -15.56 -0.66 7.78
C GLU A 110 -14.09 -0.54 8.21
N LYS A 111 -13.79 -1.05 9.39
CA LYS A 111 -12.43 -1.08 9.94
C LYS A 111 -11.48 -1.83 9.01
N GLU A 112 -11.94 -2.98 8.49
CA GLU A 112 -11.29 -3.76 7.44
C GLU A 112 -12.31 -4.61 6.69
N ARG A 113 -12.04 -4.91 5.43
CA ARG A 113 -12.82 -5.85 4.64
C ARG A 113 -11.99 -6.49 3.52
N TRP A 114 -12.49 -7.58 2.98
CA TRP A 114 -11.90 -8.21 1.80
C TRP A 114 -12.67 -7.81 0.54
N MET A 115 -11.92 -7.47 -0.50
CA MET A 115 -12.41 -7.32 -1.88
C MET A 115 -11.92 -8.52 -2.67
N ARG A 116 -12.79 -9.16 -3.43
CA ARG A 116 -12.49 -10.38 -4.18
C ARG A 116 -12.69 -10.18 -5.67
N LEU A 117 -11.82 -10.81 -6.48
CA LEU A 117 -11.98 -10.77 -7.93
C LEU A 117 -13.26 -11.49 -8.37
N SER A 118 -13.65 -12.54 -7.66
CA SER A 118 -14.89 -13.28 -7.91
C SER A 118 -16.15 -12.40 -7.82
N ASP A 119 -16.14 -11.33 -7.03
CA ASP A 119 -17.27 -10.39 -6.94
C ASP A 119 -17.53 -9.62 -8.25
N ALA A 120 -16.56 -9.62 -9.16
CA ALA A 120 -16.66 -8.97 -10.47
C ALA A 120 -17.05 -9.92 -11.61
N TYR A 121 -17.21 -11.22 -11.35
CA TYR A 121 -17.61 -12.16 -12.39
C TYR A 121 -19.10 -12.05 -12.71
N LYS A 122 -19.44 -12.20 -13.99
CA LYS A 122 -20.81 -12.12 -14.46
C LYS A 122 -21.67 -13.30 -14.01
N GLU A 123 -21.05 -14.45 -13.77
CA GLU A 123 -21.72 -15.65 -13.25
C GLU A 123 -21.33 -15.81 -11.77
N GLU A 124 -22.34 -15.79 -10.91
CA GLU A 124 -22.16 -15.91 -9.45
C GLU A 124 -21.96 -17.36 -8.98
N ASN A 125 -22.30 -18.34 -9.83
CA ASN A 125 -22.29 -19.75 -9.47
C ASN A 125 -21.14 -20.50 -10.17
N GLY A 126 -20.31 -21.16 -9.39
CA GLY A 126 -19.26 -22.05 -9.84
C GLY A 126 -17.88 -21.67 -9.29
N ASP A 127 -16.99 -22.67 -9.25
CA ASP A 127 -15.61 -22.45 -8.86
C ASP A 127 -14.84 -21.76 -9.99
N SER A 128 -14.28 -20.60 -9.73
CA SER A 128 -13.35 -19.96 -10.65
C SER A 128 -11.93 -20.50 -10.43
N GLY A 129 -11.23 -20.82 -11.51
CA GLY A 129 -9.81 -21.15 -11.46
C GLY A 129 -8.90 -19.95 -11.15
N LEU A 130 -9.46 -18.75 -11.02
CA LEU A 130 -8.73 -17.51 -10.74
C LEU A 130 -9.41 -16.72 -9.62
N GLU A 131 -8.69 -16.48 -8.54
CA GLU A 131 -9.11 -15.60 -7.45
C GLU A 131 -7.96 -14.69 -7.03
N VAL A 132 -8.29 -13.43 -6.76
CA VAL A 132 -7.41 -12.46 -6.11
C VAL A 132 -8.19 -11.78 -5.01
N ALA A 133 -7.68 -11.84 -3.79
CA ALA A 133 -8.25 -11.18 -2.63
C ALA A 133 -7.36 -10.03 -2.18
N VAL A 134 -7.96 -8.86 -1.98
CA VAL A 134 -7.28 -7.65 -1.49
C VAL A 134 -7.87 -7.27 -0.14
N LYS A 135 -7.03 -7.11 0.86
CA LYS A 135 -7.45 -6.64 2.19
C LYS A 135 -7.47 -5.11 2.21
N MET A 136 -8.65 -4.52 2.32
CA MET A 136 -8.79 -3.10 2.60
C MET A 136 -8.69 -2.87 4.11
N ILE A 137 -7.87 -1.91 4.50
CA ILE A 137 -7.65 -1.50 5.89
C ILE A 137 -7.94 -0.01 5.99
N ASN A 138 -8.91 0.36 6.82
CA ASN A 138 -9.22 1.76 7.09
C ASN A 138 -8.19 2.34 8.07
N ILE A 139 -7.36 3.24 7.56
CA ILE A 139 -6.30 3.91 8.33
C ILE A 139 -6.68 5.30 8.82
N ASN A 140 -7.96 5.70 8.75
CA ASN A 140 -8.39 6.94 9.41
C ASN A 140 -8.22 6.80 10.93
N PRO A 141 -7.86 7.88 11.66
CA PRO A 141 -7.67 7.82 13.10
C PRO A 141 -8.90 7.34 13.87
N ASP A 142 -10.10 7.68 13.39
CA ASP A 142 -11.39 7.29 13.98
C ASP A 142 -11.76 5.82 13.73
N SER A 143 -11.10 5.14 12.79
CA SER A 143 -11.29 3.70 12.57
C SER A 143 -10.85 2.86 13.76
N GLN A 144 -9.90 3.37 14.55
CA GLN A 144 -9.26 2.66 15.66
C GLN A 144 -8.71 1.28 15.24
N HIS A 145 -8.18 1.19 14.02
CA HIS A 145 -7.56 -0.05 13.54
C HIS A 145 -6.23 -0.26 14.26
N GLU A 146 -6.00 -1.48 14.73
CA GLU A 146 -4.79 -1.85 15.50
C GLU A 146 -3.47 -1.64 14.75
N ILE A 147 -3.51 -1.64 13.42
CA ILE A 147 -2.34 -1.38 12.57
C ILE A 147 -1.70 -0.02 12.87
N LEU A 148 -2.52 0.97 13.27
CA LEU A 148 -2.04 2.31 13.59
C LEU A 148 -1.20 2.32 14.88
N GLU A 149 -1.46 1.39 15.80
CA GLU A 149 -0.64 1.23 17.01
C GLU A 149 0.60 0.37 16.74
N LYS A 150 0.52 -0.59 15.82
CA LYS A 150 1.60 -1.48 15.47
C LYS A 150 2.61 -0.88 14.47
N CYS A 151 2.19 0.11 13.67
CA CYS A 151 3.02 0.76 12.65
C CYS A 151 3.04 2.29 12.84
N PRO A 152 4.02 2.83 13.59
CA PRO A 152 4.09 4.27 13.89
C PRO A 152 4.09 5.17 12.66
N VAL A 153 4.82 4.81 11.61
CA VAL A 153 4.88 5.61 10.38
C VAL A 153 3.52 5.68 9.68
N LEU A 154 2.73 4.61 9.72
CA LEU A 154 1.37 4.60 9.15
C LEU A 154 0.42 5.46 9.99
N LYS A 155 0.56 5.44 11.31
CA LYS A 155 -0.18 6.32 12.23
C LYS A 155 0.14 7.79 11.97
N GLU A 156 1.41 8.13 11.86
CA GLU A 156 1.84 9.50 11.55
C GLU A 156 1.33 9.96 10.18
N TYR A 157 1.36 9.08 9.18
CA TYR A 157 0.81 9.34 7.87
C TYR A 157 -0.71 9.62 7.93
N SER A 158 -1.46 8.78 8.65
CA SER A 158 -2.89 8.98 8.88
C SER A 158 -3.18 10.35 9.52
N GLN A 159 -2.45 10.72 10.56
CA GLN A 159 -2.57 12.02 11.24
C GLN A 159 -2.19 13.20 10.32
N PHE A 160 -1.20 13.01 9.46
CA PHE A 160 -0.82 14.02 8.46
C PHE A 160 -1.96 14.30 7.49
N ILE A 161 -2.57 13.26 6.92
CA ILE A 161 -3.72 13.41 5.99
C ILE A 161 -4.92 14.05 6.71
N GLU A 162 -5.21 13.68 7.95
CA GLU A 162 -6.26 14.32 8.74
C GLU A 162 -5.99 15.81 8.95
N THR A 163 -4.73 16.17 9.23
CA THR A 163 -4.32 17.57 9.40
C THR A 163 -4.47 18.36 8.10
N ILE A 164 -4.13 17.76 6.93
CA ILE A 164 -4.37 18.36 5.63
C ILE A 164 -5.85 18.65 5.43
N ARG A 165 -6.73 17.68 5.68
CA ARG A 165 -8.19 17.84 5.52
C ARG A 165 -8.74 18.94 6.42
N LYS A 166 -8.27 19.02 7.66
CA LYS A 166 -8.63 20.09 8.59
C LYS A 166 -8.38 21.46 7.97
N TYR A 167 -7.21 21.68 7.36
CA TYR A 167 -6.87 22.97 6.73
C TYR A 167 -7.56 23.18 5.38
N GLN A 168 -7.80 22.15 4.58
CA GLN A 168 -8.56 22.26 3.34
C GLN A 168 -9.99 22.74 3.56
N ASN A 169 -10.61 22.32 4.68
CA ASN A 169 -11.96 22.75 5.06
C ASN A 169 -12.00 24.18 5.62
N THR A 170 -10.86 24.81 5.79
CA THR A 170 -10.76 26.22 6.20
C THR A 170 -10.56 27.13 4.98
N LYS A 171 -10.92 28.41 5.09
CA LYS A 171 -10.66 29.41 4.03
C LYS A 171 -9.20 29.93 4.07
N GLU A 172 -8.28 29.11 4.49
CA GLU A 172 -6.88 29.48 4.67
C GLU A 172 -6.16 29.63 3.33
N LYS A 173 -5.29 30.62 3.23
CA LYS A 173 -4.61 30.99 1.97
C LYS A 173 -3.61 29.92 1.48
N PHE A 174 -3.02 29.13 2.37
CA PHE A 174 -2.04 28.09 2.07
C PHE A 174 -2.27 26.87 2.97
N PRO A 175 -3.34 26.09 2.74
CA PRO A 175 -3.76 25.03 3.66
C PRO A 175 -2.69 23.94 3.82
N TYR A 176 -2.07 23.51 2.74
CA TYR A 176 -1.05 22.45 2.77
C TYR A 176 0.20 22.88 3.53
N ARG A 177 0.68 24.11 3.31
CA ARG A 177 1.86 24.66 4.03
C ARG A 177 1.62 24.75 5.52
N LYS A 178 0.41 25.12 5.94
CA LYS A 178 0.03 25.17 7.35
C LYS A 178 -0.03 23.78 7.95
N ALA A 179 -0.63 22.81 7.25
CA ALA A 179 -0.68 21.43 7.69
C ALA A 179 0.73 20.83 7.87
N ILE A 180 1.62 21.04 6.89
CA ILE A 180 3.01 20.58 6.96
C ILE A 180 3.73 21.19 8.18
N ARG A 181 3.57 22.51 8.42
CA ARG A 181 4.18 23.18 9.56
C ARG A 181 3.64 22.62 10.90
N GLU A 182 2.31 22.48 11.05
CA GLU A 182 1.70 21.91 12.26
C GLU A 182 2.21 20.49 12.51
N CYS A 183 2.34 19.67 11.46
CA CYS A 183 2.85 18.31 11.59
C CYS A 183 4.31 18.28 12.03
N ILE A 184 5.17 19.13 11.46
CA ILE A 184 6.59 19.26 11.89
C ILE A 184 6.67 19.67 13.36
N GLU A 185 5.88 20.66 13.80
CA GLU A 185 5.85 21.12 15.19
C GLU A 185 5.40 20.03 16.16
N LYS A 186 4.47 19.17 15.74
CA LYS A 186 3.98 18.03 16.52
C LYS A 186 4.85 16.78 16.43
N GLY A 187 5.90 16.79 15.62
CA GLY A 187 6.78 15.64 15.41
C GLY A 187 6.22 14.58 14.45
N ILE A 188 5.08 14.86 13.77
CA ILE A 188 4.44 13.94 12.83
C ILE A 188 5.20 13.97 11.50
N LEU A 189 5.72 12.83 11.05
CA LEU A 189 6.56 12.69 9.85
C LEU A 189 7.66 13.77 9.77
N LYS A 190 8.15 14.24 10.92
CA LYS A 190 8.99 15.44 11.03
C LYS A 190 10.18 15.41 10.10
N ASP A 191 11.01 14.37 10.17
CA ASP A 191 12.25 14.28 9.37
C ASP A 191 11.96 14.19 7.88
N TYR A 192 10.87 13.54 7.50
CA TYR A 192 10.43 13.45 6.11
C TYR A 192 9.95 14.80 5.58
N LEU A 193 9.07 15.47 6.32
CA LEU A 193 8.48 16.76 5.95
C LEU A 193 9.52 17.90 5.97
N MET A 194 10.51 17.86 6.87
CA MET A 194 11.61 18.82 6.87
C MET A 194 12.49 18.68 5.61
N ARG A 195 12.68 17.46 5.11
CA ARG A 195 13.49 17.23 3.91
C ARG A 195 12.73 17.45 2.60
N ARG A 196 11.44 17.11 2.56
CA ARG A 196 10.63 17.05 1.34
C ARG A 196 9.32 17.83 1.38
N GLY A 197 9.12 18.70 2.37
CA GLY A 197 7.85 19.40 2.56
C GLY A 197 7.42 20.25 1.36
N SER A 198 8.36 20.87 0.64
CA SER A 198 8.06 21.62 -0.58
C SER A 198 7.64 20.72 -1.75
N GLU A 199 8.22 19.53 -1.88
CA GLU A 199 7.80 18.54 -2.89
C GLU A 199 6.39 18.02 -2.57
N VAL A 200 6.13 17.74 -1.29
CA VAL A 200 4.83 17.29 -0.80
C VAL A 200 3.76 18.36 -1.03
N GLU A 201 4.07 19.63 -0.76
CA GLU A 201 3.15 20.77 -1.02
C GLU A 201 2.76 20.88 -2.51
N ASN A 202 3.68 20.56 -3.41
CA ASN A 202 3.43 20.60 -4.85
C ASN A 202 2.68 19.39 -5.40
N MET A 203 2.66 18.28 -4.67
CA MET A 203 1.96 17.04 -5.07
C MET A 203 0.50 16.99 -4.58
N LEU A 204 0.14 17.81 -3.61
CA LEU A 204 -1.20 17.91 -2.99
C LEU A 204 -2.04 19.04 -3.61
#